data_27a911d752a4c1a23f99db92067800b6
#
_entry.id   27a911d752a4c1a23f99db92067800b6
#
_cell.length_a   1.000
_cell.length_b   1.000
_cell.length_c   1.000
_cell.angle_alpha   90.00
_cell.angle_beta   90.00
_cell.angle_gamma   90.00
#
_symmetry.space_group_name_H-M   'P 1'
#
loop_
_entity.id
_entity.type
_entity.pdbx_description
1 polymer ?
#
loop_
_entity_poly.entity_id
_entity_poly.type
_entity_poly.pdbx_seq_one_letter_code
_entity_poly.pdbx_strand_id
1 'polypeptide(L)'
;MEQKLRALIKEAMIEKKETGKTNKYQTYKNILETAQKLAKASLAAVNDSYIYDAAKKEMKQLADLQAFCKPGTSRYDDIAECMEIAQSILPKMATPEEILSFLRGEHLEKNMGVCMKAVKAKFGDALDGKIASMVVKQYIA
;
A
#
# COMPACT_ATOMS: atom_id res chain seq x y z
N MET A 1 -13.74 3.27 3.07
CA MET A 1 -12.61 3.51 2.14
C MET A 1 -13.04 3.53 0.67
N GLU A 2 -13.91 2.62 0.26
CA GLU A 2 -14.42 2.62 -1.13
C GLU A 2 -15.11 3.94 -1.51
N GLN A 3 -15.98 4.44 -0.66
CA GLN A 3 -16.67 5.72 -0.90
C GLN A 3 -15.69 6.89 -0.97
N LYS A 4 -14.68 6.90 -0.11
CA LYS A 4 -13.62 7.90 -0.14
C LYS A 4 -12.81 7.82 -1.43
N LEU A 5 -12.48 6.62 -1.88
CA LEU A 5 -11.76 6.40 -3.13
C LEU A 5 -12.59 6.88 -4.34
N ARG A 6 -13.89 6.57 -4.35
CA ARG A 6 -14.79 7.05 -5.41
C ARG A 6 -14.89 8.57 -5.43
N ALA A 7 -14.91 9.23 -4.27
CA ALA A 7 -14.89 10.68 -4.17
C ALA A 7 -13.59 11.28 -4.72
N LEU A 8 -12.44 10.66 -4.41
CA LEU A 8 -11.14 11.05 -4.95
C LEU A 8 -11.09 10.91 -6.47
N ILE A 9 -11.70 9.87 -7.02
CA ILE A 9 -11.80 9.67 -8.47
C ILE A 9 -12.62 10.80 -9.12
N LYS A 10 -13.72 11.20 -8.51
CA LYS A 10 -14.54 12.32 -9.03
C LYS A 10 -13.77 13.64 -9.04
N GLU A 11 -13.06 13.94 -7.95
CA GLU A 11 -12.21 15.13 -7.87
C GLU A 11 -11.09 15.09 -8.92
N ALA A 12 -10.45 13.95 -9.08
CA ALA A 12 -9.40 13.75 -10.08
C ALA A 12 -9.91 13.88 -11.51
N MET A 13 -11.15 13.45 -11.76
CA MET A 13 -11.79 13.63 -13.08
C MET A 13 -12.01 15.11 -13.40
N ILE A 14 -12.40 15.91 -12.42
CA ILE A 14 -12.55 17.36 -12.57
C ILE A 14 -11.18 17.98 -12.86
N GLU A 15 -10.15 17.64 -12.11
CA GLU A 15 -8.78 18.11 -12.33
C GLU A 15 -8.29 17.75 -13.75
N LYS A 16 -8.57 16.55 -14.20
CA LYS A 16 -8.23 16.10 -15.57
C LYS A 16 -8.88 17.01 -16.62
N LYS A 17 -10.14 17.38 -16.45
CA LYS A 17 -10.86 18.26 -17.39
C LYS A 17 -10.32 19.67 -17.36
N GLU A 18 -9.95 20.19 -16.20
CA GLU A 18 -9.50 21.58 -16.01
C GLU A 18 -8.03 21.79 -16.38
N THR A 19 -7.15 20.84 -16.01
CA THR A 19 -5.70 21.00 -16.13
C THR A 19 -5.03 20.02 -17.09
N GLY A 20 -5.74 18.98 -17.54
CA GLY A 20 -5.19 17.91 -18.36
C GLY A 20 -4.33 16.89 -17.59
N LYS A 21 -4.16 17.08 -16.29
CA LYS A 21 -3.38 16.14 -15.46
C LYS A 21 -4.19 14.88 -15.18
N THR A 22 -3.62 13.71 -15.52
CA THR A 22 -4.32 12.41 -15.45
C THR A 22 -3.81 11.46 -14.38
N ASN A 23 -2.66 11.77 -13.75
CA ASN A 23 -2.01 10.84 -12.82
C ASN A 23 -2.90 10.40 -11.66
N LYS A 24 -3.58 11.32 -11.00
CA LYS A 24 -4.50 11.02 -9.90
C LYS A 24 -5.66 10.16 -10.36
N TYR A 25 -6.32 10.58 -11.43
CA TYR A 25 -7.47 9.84 -11.98
C TYR A 25 -7.09 8.42 -12.35
N GLN A 26 -6.01 8.26 -13.10
CA GLN A 26 -5.56 6.95 -13.56
C GLN A 26 -5.15 6.04 -12.41
N THR A 27 -4.42 6.56 -11.44
CA THR A 27 -3.94 5.79 -10.29
C THR A 27 -5.10 5.33 -9.41
N TYR A 28 -5.99 6.23 -9.03
CA TYR A 28 -7.16 5.89 -8.20
C TYR A 28 -8.08 4.89 -8.91
N LYS A 29 -8.31 5.09 -10.20
CA LYS A 29 -9.14 4.19 -11.01
C LYS A 29 -8.54 2.78 -11.06
N ASN A 30 -7.23 2.68 -11.30
CA ASN A 30 -6.54 1.39 -11.32
C ASN A 30 -6.65 0.66 -9.99
N ILE A 31 -6.49 1.37 -8.89
CA ILE A 31 -6.62 0.79 -7.54
C ILE A 31 -8.02 0.26 -7.31
N LEU A 32 -9.05 1.03 -7.65
CA LEU A 32 -10.44 0.60 -7.48
C LEU A 32 -10.75 -0.63 -8.33
N GLU A 33 -10.35 -0.64 -9.59
CA GLU A 33 -10.55 -1.79 -10.49
C GLU A 33 -9.85 -3.05 -9.97
N THR A 34 -8.63 -2.92 -9.48
CA THR A 34 -7.88 -4.04 -8.90
C THR A 34 -8.56 -4.56 -7.63
N ALA A 35 -9.02 -3.66 -6.75
CA ALA A 35 -9.75 -4.04 -5.54
C ALA A 35 -11.04 -4.78 -5.87
N GLN A 36 -11.78 -4.34 -6.88
CA GLN A 36 -12.99 -5.01 -7.36
C GLN A 36 -12.68 -6.41 -7.89
N LYS A 37 -11.60 -6.58 -8.64
CA LYS A 37 -11.16 -7.89 -9.14
C LYS A 37 -10.78 -8.83 -8.01
N LEU A 38 -10.05 -8.35 -7.01
CA LEU A 38 -9.67 -9.15 -5.84
C LEU A 38 -10.90 -9.59 -5.04
N ALA A 39 -11.83 -8.69 -4.81
CA ALA A 39 -13.08 -8.99 -4.11
C ALA A 39 -13.92 -10.02 -4.87
N LYS A 40 -14.04 -9.86 -6.17
CA LYS A 40 -14.80 -10.79 -7.04
C LYS A 40 -14.18 -12.19 -7.03
N ALA A 41 -12.86 -12.29 -7.08
CA ALA A 41 -12.15 -13.57 -7.01
C ALA A 41 -12.42 -14.32 -5.70
N SER A 42 -12.68 -13.58 -4.61
CA SER A 42 -13.01 -14.14 -3.29
C SER A 42 -14.53 -14.23 -3.05
N LEU A 43 -15.36 -13.94 -4.05
CA LEU A 43 -16.83 -13.89 -3.95
C LEU A 43 -17.29 -12.97 -2.81
N ALA A 44 -16.61 -11.87 -2.60
CA ALA A 44 -16.85 -10.92 -1.53
C ALA A 44 -17.13 -9.51 -2.06
N ALA A 45 -17.69 -8.65 -1.22
CA ALA A 45 -17.82 -7.23 -1.51
C ALA A 45 -16.47 -6.53 -1.28
N VAL A 46 -16.25 -5.41 -1.98
CA VAL A 46 -15.05 -4.59 -1.78
C VAL A 46 -15.03 -4.05 -0.34
N ASN A 47 -13.91 -4.23 0.34
CA ASN A 47 -13.67 -3.67 1.67
C ASN A 47 -12.31 -2.95 1.70
N ASP A 48 -11.98 -2.35 2.82
CA ASP A 48 -10.75 -1.56 2.97
C ASP A 48 -9.50 -2.39 2.70
N SER A 49 -9.46 -3.64 3.15
CA SER A 49 -8.33 -4.54 2.94
C SER A 49 -8.04 -4.77 1.47
N TYR A 50 -9.07 -4.99 0.65
CA TYR A 50 -8.90 -5.14 -0.80
C TYR A 50 -8.35 -3.86 -1.45
N ILE A 51 -8.79 -2.70 -0.97
CA ILE A 51 -8.29 -1.42 -1.47
C ILE A 51 -6.82 -1.21 -1.10
N TYR A 52 -6.43 -1.54 0.12
CA TYR A 52 -5.04 -1.45 0.56
C TYR A 52 -4.15 -2.43 -0.19
N ASP A 53 -4.58 -3.66 -0.40
CA ASP A 53 -3.85 -4.65 -1.19
C ASP A 53 -3.70 -4.19 -2.65
N ALA A 54 -4.75 -3.62 -3.22
CA ALA A 54 -4.71 -3.06 -4.57
C ALA A 54 -3.73 -1.90 -4.68
N ALA A 55 -3.69 -1.01 -3.69
CA ALA A 55 -2.74 0.11 -3.66
C ALA A 55 -1.29 -0.38 -3.56
N LYS A 56 -1.02 -1.36 -2.72
CA LYS A 56 0.32 -1.99 -2.61
C LYS A 56 0.75 -2.62 -3.92
N LYS A 57 -0.16 -3.32 -4.58
CA LYS A 57 0.08 -3.96 -5.88
C LYS A 57 0.37 -2.92 -6.97
N GLU A 58 -0.40 -1.84 -6.99
CA GLU A 58 -0.17 -0.73 -7.92
C GLU A 58 1.20 -0.08 -7.71
N MET A 59 1.60 0.15 -6.46
CA MET A 59 2.92 0.68 -6.14
C MET A 59 4.05 -0.22 -6.63
N LYS A 60 3.90 -1.53 -6.48
CA LYS A 60 4.88 -2.51 -6.94
C LYS A 60 5.00 -2.48 -8.46
N GLN A 61 3.87 -2.46 -9.18
CA GLN A 61 3.85 -2.37 -10.63
C GLN A 61 4.49 -1.08 -11.12
N LEU A 62 4.20 0.04 -10.47
CA LEU A 62 4.80 1.33 -10.81
C LEU A 62 6.30 1.35 -10.56
N ALA A 63 6.76 0.75 -9.47
CA ALA A 63 8.19 0.63 -9.18
C ALA A 63 8.91 -0.19 -10.24
N ASP A 64 8.31 -1.30 -10.69
CA ASP A 64 8.86 -2.13 -11.76
C ASP A 64 8.95 -1.35 -13.07
N LEU A 65 7.92 -0.57 -13.43
CA LEU A 65 7.93 0.29 -14.61
C LEU A 65 8.98 1.39 -14.50
N GLN A 66 9.12 2.01 -13.33
CA GLN A 66 10.09 3.07 -13.10
C GLN A 66 11.54 2.58 -13.31
N ALA A 67 11.80 1.32 -12.98
CA ALA A 67 13.13 0.71 -13.16
C ALA A 67 13.57 0.68 -14.63
N PHE A 68 12.62 0.71 -15.57
CA PHE A 68 12.92 0.78 -17.02
C PHE A 68 13.05 2.21 -17.55
N CYS A 69 12.78 3.22 -16.71
CA CYS A 69 12.86 4.62 -17.09
C CYS A 69 14.20 5.22 -16.63
N LYS A 70 14.69 6.21 -17.37
CA LYS A 70 15.88 6.97 -16.96
C LYS A 70 15.49 8.05 -15.96
N PRO A 71 16.21 8.19 -14.83
CA PRO A 71 15.99 9.31 -13.92
C PRO A 71 16.09 10.66 -14.65
N GLY A 72 15.25 11.61 -14.27
CA GLY A 72 15.18 12.94 -14.87
C GLY A 72 14.31 13.05 -16.11
N THR A 73 13.71 11.95 -16.58
CA THR A 73 12.73 12.00 -17.68
C THR A 73 11.33 12.29 -17.15
N SER A 74 10.45 12.87 -17.99
CA SER A 74 9.05 13.11 -17.64
C SER A 74 8.35 11.85 -17.20
N ARG A 75 8.57 10.74 -17.87
CA ARG A 75 7.93 9.47 -17.55
C ARG A 75 8.35 8.95 -16.17
N TYR A 76 9.64 9.07 -15.85
CA TYR A 76 10.13 8.69 -14.52
C TYR A 76 9.44 9.50 -13.42
N ASP A 77 9.33 10.81 -13.61
CA ASP A 77 8.69 11.72 -12.65
C ASP A 77 7.19 11.46 -12.54
N ASP A 78 6.50 11.19 -13.63
CA ASP A 78 5.07 10.84 -13.64
C ASP A 78 4.80 9.55 -12.87
N ILE A 79 5.64 8.54 -13.05
CA ILE A 79 5.52 7.28 -12.31
C ILE A 79 5.78 7.51 -10.83
N ALA A 80 6.79 8.31 -10.47
CA ALA A 80 7.06 8.68 -9.08
C ALA A 80 5.85 9.37 -8.42
N GLU A 81 5.20 10.29 -9.14
CA GLU A 81 3.98 10.95 -8.66
C GLU A 81 2.84 9.95 -8.46
N CYS A 82 2.64 9.02 -9.40
CA CYS A 82 1.63 7.97 -9.26
C CYS A 82 1.89 7.08 -8.05
N MET A 83 3.15 6.77 -7.74
CA MET A 83 3.52 6.00 -6.55
C MET A 83 3.16 6.75 -5.27
N GLU A 84 3.42 8.05 -5.20
CA GLU A 84 3.03 8.89 -4.07
C GLU A 84 1.50 8.93 -3.89
N ILE A 85 0.77 9.03 -4.98
CA ILE A 85 -0.70 9.02 -4.98
C ILE A 85 -1.22 7.69 -4.41
N ALA A 86 -0.69 6.57 -4.87
CA ALA A 86 -1.06 5.25 -4.37
C ALA A 86 -0.73 5.10 -2.88
N GLN A 87 0.43 5.59 -2.45
CA GLN A 87 0.84 5.56 -1.04
C GLN A 87 -0.09 6.38 -0.16
N SER A 88 -0.67 7.46 -0.65
CA SER A 88 -1.60 8.32 0.10
C SER A 88 -2.87 7.59 0.54
N ILE A 89 -3.24 6.51 -0.14
CA ILE A 89 -4.41 5.69 0.18
C ILE A 89 -4.12 4.75 1.35
N LEU A 90 -2.85 4.31 1.48
CA LEU A 90 -2.46 3.38 2.53
C LEU A 90 -2.48 4.03 3.91
N PRO A 91 -2.81 3.27 4.98
CA PRO A 91 -2.66 3.78 6.34
C PRO A 91 -1.18 4.03 6.63
N LYS A 92 -0.91 4.84 7.66
CA LYS A 92 0.46 5.09 8.10
C LYS A 92 1.12 3.76 8.46
N MET A 93 2.20 3.43 7.76
CA MET A 93 2.90 2.17 7.99
C MET A 93 3.67 2.18 9.31
N ALA A 94 3.68 1.05 10.01
CA ALA A 94 4.44 0.88 11.24
C ALA A 94 5.95 0.96 10.94
N THR A 95 6.67 1.72 11.78
CA THR A 95 8.12 1.81 11.67
C THR A 95 8.78 0.56 12.28
N PRO A 96 10.03 0.23 11.90
CA PRO A 96 10.77 -0.87 12.53
C PRO A 96 10.85 -0.73 14.05
N GLU A 97 11.02 0.49 14.55
CA GLU A 97 11.10 0.78 15.98
C GLU A 97 9.77 0.48 16.70
N GLU A 98 8.65 0.84 16.10
CA GLU A 98 7.33 0.54 16.64
C GLU A 98 7.09 -0.97 16.74
N ILE A 99 7.49 -1.72 15.72
CA ILE A 99 7.37 -3.18 15.68
C ILE A 99 8.24 -3.82 16.76
N LEU A 100 9.48 -3.37 16.88
CA LEU A 100 10.41 -3.89 17.88
C LEU A 100 9.94 -3.60 19.30
N SER A 101 9.44 -2.39 19.55
CA SER A 101 8.89 -1.99 20.85
C SER A 101 7.68 -2.86 21.22
N PHE A 102 6.82 -3.16 20.27
CA PHE A 102 5.69 -4.06 20.46
C PHE A 102 6.15 -5.46 20.86
N LEU A 103 7.10 -6.03 20.13
CA LEU A 103 7.64 -7.37 20.41
C LEU A 103 8.26 -7.46 21.81
N ARG A 104 9.03 -6.45 22.19
CA ARG A 104 9.64 -6.39 23.52
C ARG A 104 8.62 -6.22 24.63
N GLY A 105 7.61 -5.37 24.40
CA GLY A 105 6.56 -5.11 25.38
C GLY A 105 5.68 -6.32 25.68
N GLU A 106 5.42 -7.14 24.67
CA GLU A 106 4.61 -8.36 24.80
C GLU A 106 5.40 -9.56 25.32
N HIS A 107 6.71 -9.47 25.44
CA HIS A 107 7.58 -10.57 25.88
C HIS A 107 7.31 -11.88 25.13
N LEU A 108 7.16 -11.78 23.81
CA LEU A 108 6.85 -12.94 22.97
C LEU A 108 7.99 -13.94 22.91
N GLU A 109 7.65 -15.19 22.70
CA GLU A 109 8.62 -16.24 22.46
C GLU A 109 9.49 -15.90 21.22
N LYS A 110 10.76 -16.24 21.30
CA LYS A 110 11.71 -16.02 20.19
C LYS A 110 11.48 -17.05 19.07
N ASN A 111 10.29 -17.01 18.50
CA ASN A 111 9.85 -17.89 17.42
C ASN A 111 9.29 -17.05 16.29
N MET A 112 9.80 -17.26 15.07
CA MET A 112 9.41 -16.49 13.89
C MET A 112 7.91 -16.52 13.64
N GLY A 113 7.28 -17.69 13.69
CA GLY A 113 5.85 -17.85 13.44
C GLY A 113 4.99 -17.12 14.47
N VAL A 114 5.33 -17.25 15.76
CA VAL A 114 4.59 -16.59 16.85
C VAL A 114 4.72 -15.08 16.74
N CYS A 115 5.93 -14.56 16.54
CA CYS A 115 6.17 -13.12 16.42
C CYS A 115 5.48 -12.53 15.20
N MET A 116 5.58 -13.16 14.04
CA MET A 116 4.93 -12.68 12.81
C MET A 116 3.41 -12.67 12.94
N LYS A 117 2.83 -13.69 13.56
CA LYS A 117 1.38 -13.75 13.80
C LYS A 117 0.92 -12.63 14.71
N ALA A 118 1.64 -12.37 15.80
CA ALA A 118 1.32 -11.30 16.75
C ALA A 118 1.44 -9.91 16.10
N VAL A 119 2.49 -9.68 15.33
CA VAL A 119 2.71 -8.41 14.62
C VAL A 119 1.63 -8.17 13.58
N LYS A 120 1.25 -9.18 12.81
CA LYS A 120 0.17 -9.07 11.83
C LYS A 120 -1.17 -8.77 12.50
N ALA A 121 -1.45 -9.37 13.66
CA ALA A 121 -2.67 -9.12 14.42
C ALA A 121 -2.71 -7.67 14.96
N LYS A 122 -1.56 -7.15 15.39
CA LYS A 122 -1.47 -5.79 15.97
C LYS A 122 -1.55 -4.69 14.90
N PHE A 123 -0.78 -4.81 13.85
CA PHE A 123 -0.61 -3.74 12.86
C PHE A 123 -1.49 -3.91 11.61
N GLY A 124 -1.91 -5.13 11.30
CA GLY A 124 -2.81 -5.38 10.16
C GLY A 124 -2.28 -4.84 8.84
N ASP A 125 -3.08 -4.03 8.16
CA ASP A 125 -2.73 -3.46 6.86
C ASP A 125 -1.62 -2.39 6.94
N ALA A 126 -1.30 -1.89 8.14
CA ALA A 126 -0.20 -0.94 8.34
C ALA A 126 1.17 -1.62 8.44
N LEU A 127 1.26 -2.91 8.13
CA LEU A 127 2.48 -3.70 8.25
C LEU A 127 3.08 -3.99 6.87
N ASP A 128 4.37 -3.64 6.70
CA ASP A 128 5.16 -4.11 5.56
C ASP A 128 5.79 -5.45 5.94
N GLY A 129 5.49 -6.50 5.16
CA GLY A 129 5.97 -7.85 5.42
C GLY A 129 7.49 -7.99 5.43
N LYS A 130 8.20 -7.23 4.60
CA LYS A 130 9.66 -7.21 4.57
C LYS A 130 10.24 -6.61 5.86
N ILE A 131 9.73 -5.45 6.26
CA ILE A 131 10.17 -4.76 7.48
C ILE A 131 9.86 -5.62 8.70
N ALA A 132 8.66 -6.19 8.77
CA ALA A 132 8.26 -7.09 9.84
C ALA A 132 9.20 -8.29 9.96
N SER A 133 9.52 -8.93 8.85
CA SER A 133 10.44 -10.08 8.81
C SER A 133 11.82 -9.71 9.33
N MET A 134 12.37 -8.57 8.91
CA MET A 134 13.67 -8.10 9.35
C MET A 134 13.69 -7.82 10.86
N VAL A 135 12.68 -7.12 11.36
CA VAL A 135 12.58 -6.76 12.79
C VAL A 135 12.40 -8.01 13.65
N VAL A 136 11.57 -8.95 13.22
CA VAL A 136 11.37 -10.21 13.94
C VAL A 136 12.67 -11.01 14.00
N LYS A 137 13.42 -11.07 12.90
CA LYS A 137 14.75 -11.73 12.89
C LYS A 137 15.72 -11.09 13.89
N GLN A 138 15.74 -9.77 13.98
CA GLN A 138 16.54 -9.06 14.97
C GLN A 138 16.09 -9.37 16.41
N TYR A 139 14.80 -9.43 16.65
CA TYR A 139 14.25 -9.73 17.96
C TYR A 139 14.60 -11.16 18.42
N ILE A 140 14.58 -12.13 17.50
CA ILE A 140 14.86 -13.56 17.82
C ILE A 140 16.36 -13.83 17.98
N ALA A 141 17.18 -13.03 17.32
CA ALA A 141 18.63 -13.22 17.32
C ALA A 141 19.28 -13.03 18.69
#